data_2bb79b63b57df7dbe02c50ff2eca80af
#
_entry.id   2bb79b63b57df7dbe02c50ff2eca80af
#
_cell.length_a   1.000
_cell.length_b   1.000
_cell.length_c   1.000
_cell.angle_alpha   90.00
_cell.angle_beta   90.00
_cell.angle_gamma   90.00
#
_symmetry.space_group_name_H-M   'P 1'
#
loop_
_entity.id
_entity.type
_entity.pdbx_description
1 polymer ?
#
loop_
_entity_poly.entity_id
_entity_poly.type
_entity_poly.pdbx_seq_one_letter_code
_entity_poly.pdbx_strand_id
1 'polypeptide(L)'
;FLNPKEIELVKKPETAAGFWAAKEAASKAIGTGIGAACGFHDIKISKSELGAPLIKYKKRVRKAFNIKDSHLSITHDAGFVIAVVVNSLKK
;
A
#
# COMPACT_ATOMS: atom_id res chain seq x y z
N PHE A 1 -6.66 -7.87 -6.82
CA PHE A 1 -5.84 -6.71 -6.43
C PHE A 1 -4.54 -7.08 -5.75
N LEU A 2 -4.36 -8.33 -5.40
CA LEU A 2 -3.17 -8.84 -4.73
C LEU A 2 -2.22 -9.50 -5.72
N ASN A 3 -0.90 -9.26 -5.56
CA ASN A 3 0.11 -10.00 -6.29
C ASN A 3 0.37 -11.35 -5.59
N PRO A 4 1.09 -12.32 -6.24
CA PRO A 4 1.29 -13.64 -5.64
C PRO A 4 1.97 -13.62 -4.27
N LYS A 5 2.91 -12.73 -4.04
CA LYS A 5 3.59 -12.63 -2.73
C LYS A 5 2.66 -12.10 -1.65
N GLU A 6 1.77 -11.17 -2.00
CA GLU A 6 0.78 -10.63 -1.09
C GLU A 6 -0.25 -11.70 -0.70
N ILE A 7 -0.65 -12.53 -1.67
CA ILE A 7 -1.58 -13.63 -1.41
C ILE A 7 -1.02 -14.56 -0.32
N GLU A 8 0.28 -14.84 -0.34
CA GLU A 8 0.92 -15.66 0.67
C GLU A 8 0.84 -15.05 2.08
N LEU A 9 0.79 -13.73 2.18
CA LEU A 9 0.69 -13.03 3.46
C LEU A 9 -0.74 -12.96 3.99
N VAL A 10 -1.74 -13.16 3.13
CA VAL A 10 -3.14 -13.04 3.50
C VAL A 10 -3.63 -14.36 4.08
N LYS A 11 -3.79 -14.42 5.41
CA LYS A 11 -4.28 -15.58 6.13
C LYS A 11 -5.72 -15.42 6.60
N LYS A 12 -6.22 -14.19 6.65
CA LYS A 12 -7.55 -13.85 7.18
C LYS A 12 -8.21 -12.79 6.30
N PRO A 13 -9.56 -12.75 6.26
CA PRO A 13 -10.26 -11.69 5.52
C PRO A 13 -9.86 -10.27 5.95
N GLU A 14 -9.60 -10.06 7.23
CA GLU A 14 -9.19 -8.76 7.77
C GLU A 14 -7.86 -8.30 7.15
N THR A 15 -6.94 -9.24 6.91
CA THR A 15 -5.66 -8.93 6.28
C THR A 15 -5.86 -8.48 4.83
N ALA A 16 -6.74 -9.17 4.09
CA ALA A 16 -7.07 -8.78 2.73
C ALA A 16 -7.70 -7.38 2.68
N ALA A 17 -8.62 -7.10 3.61
CA ALA A 17 -9.26 -5.79 3.71
C ALA A 17 -8.22 -4.70 4.02
N GLY A 18 -7.26 -5.00 4.90
CA GLY A 18 -6.17 -4.08 5.23
C GLY A 18 -5.29 -3.77 4.01
N PHE A 19 -4.97 -4.78 3.22
CA PHE A 19 -4.17 -4.60 2.01
C PHE A 19 -4.92 -3.78 0.95
N TRP A 20 -6.23 -4.04 0.78
CA TRP A 20 -7.04 -3.26 -0.13
C TRP A 20 -7.10 -1.79 0.28
N ALA A 21 -7.38 -1.54 1.57
CA ALA A 21 -7.42 -0.18 2.11
C ALA A 21 -6.08 0.54 1.95
N ALA A 22 -4.96 -0.18 2.17
CA ALA A 22 -3.62 0.37 2.01
C ALA A 22 -3.35 0.78 0.56
N LYS A 23 -3.73 -0.05 -0.41
CA LYS A 23 -3.53 0.26 -1.83
C LYS A 23 -4.38 1.44 -2.27
N GLU A 24 -5.63 1.52 -1.80
CA GLU A 24 -6.49 2.68 -2.05
C GLU A 24 -5.87 3.95 -1.45
N ALA A 25 -5.41 3.88 -0.19
CA ALA A 25 -4.78 5.02 0.47
C ALA A 25 -3.51 5.48 -0.27
N ALA A 26 -2.69 4.52 -0.74
CA ALA A 26 -1.48 4.81 -1.48
C ALA A 26 -1.78 5.54 -2.80
N SER A 27 -2.81 5.11 -3.52
CA SER A 27 -3.21 5.75 -4.78
C SER A 27 -3.74 7.17 -4.57
N LYS A 28 -4.47 7.37 -3.48
CA LYS A 28 -4.99 8.69 -3.12
C LYS A 28 -3.89 9.63 -2.64
N ALA A 29 -2.87 9.09 -1.96
CA ALA A 29 -1.74 9.88 -1.49
C ALA A 29 -0.98 10.57 -2.63
N ILE A 30 -0.96 9.98 -3.82
CA ILE A 30 -0.35 10.58 -5.00
C ILE A 30 -1.39 11.28 -5.90
N GLY A 31 -2.65 11.29 -5.49
CA GLY A 31 -3.70 12.03 -6.18
C GLY A 31 -4.33 11.36 -7.38
N THR A 32 -3.96 10.10 -7.70
CA THR A 32 -4.45 9.43 -8.90
C THR A 32 -5.70 8.59 -8.67
N GLY A 33 -5.86 8.05 -7.46
CA GLY A 33 -6.76 6.91 -7.28
C GLY A 33 -6.22 5.68 -8.03
N ILE A 34 -6.91 4.55 -7.92
CA ILE A 34 -6.54 3.34 -8.67
C ILE A 34 -6.95 3.52 -10.13
N GLY A 35 -6.02 3.28 -11.05
CA GLY A 35 -6.25 3.43 -12.48
C GLY A 35 -4.98 3.28 -13.29
N ALA A 36 -4.96 3.86 -14.49
CA ALA A 36 -3.84 3.71 -15.42
C ALA A 36 -2.51 4.26 -14.88
N ALA A 37 -2.56 5.39 -14.15
CA ALA A 37 -1.35 6.00 -13.59
C ALA A 37 -0.78 5.20 -12.41
N CYS A 38 -1.64 4.53 -11.64
CA CYS A 38 -1.25 3.70 -10.51
C CYS A 38 -2.31 2.62 -10.29
N GLY A 39 -2.06 1.42 -10.78
CA GLY A 39 -2.94 0.28 -10.58
C GLY A 39 -2.63 -0.45 -9.28
N PHE A 40 -3.49 -1.41 -8.90
CA PHE A 40 -3.26 -2.21 -7.70
C PHE A 40 -1.91 -2.90 -7.67
N HIS A 41 -1.45 -3.39 -8.84
CA HIS A 41 -0.18 -4.12 -8.94
C HIS A 41 1.05 -3.20 -9.00
N ASP A 42 0.85 -1.89 -9.07
CA ASP A 42 1.92 -0.91 -8.97
C ASP A 42 2.29 -0.60 -7.53
N ILE A 43 1.53 -1.13 -6.57
CA ILE A 43 1.73 -0.93 -5.14
C ILE A 43 2.00 -2.30 -4.52
N LYS A 44 3.14 -2.44 -3.85
CA LYS A 44 3.54 -3.71 -3.23
C LYS A 44 3.51 -3.56 -1.72
N ILE A 45 2.88 -4.53 -1.06
CA ILE A 45 2.82 -4.60 0.39
C ILE A 45 3.60 -5.83 0.84
N SER A 46 4.40 -5.66 1.87
CA SER A 46 5.17 -6.73 2.51
C SER A 46 5.15 -6.52 4.01
N LYS A 47 5.84 -7.38 4.73
CA LYS A 47 5.99 -7.25 6.18
C LYS A 47 7.46 -7.28 6.56
N SER A 48 7.82 -6.50 7.57
CA SER A 48 9.14 -6.57 8.18
C SER A 48 9.28 -7.87 8.98
N GLU A 49 10.49 -8.16 9.44
CA GLU A 49 10.75 -9.33 10.31
C GLU A 49 9.91 -9.29 11.58
N LEU A 50 9.59 -8.10 12.08
CA LEU A 50 8.77 -7.93 13.28
C LEU A 50 7.27 -7.87 12.98
N GLY A 51 6.88 -8.07 11.71
CA GLY A 51 5.47 -8.10 11.32
C GLY A 51 4.86 -6.75 11.00
N ALA A 52 5.63 -5.67 10.99
CA ALA A 52 5.12 -4.36 10.60
C ALA A 52 4.84 -4.30 9.09
N PRO A 53 3.75 -3.67 8.66
CA PRO A 53 3.47 -3.56 7.24
C PRO A 53 4.45 -2.61 6.56
N LEU A 54 4.88 -2.99 5.36
CA LEU A 54 5.75 -2.19 4.50
C LEU A 54 5.05 -1.96 3.18
N ILE A 55 5.26 -0.80 2.57
CA ILE A 55 4.65 -0.46 1.29
C ILE A 55 5.68 0.18 0.37
N LYS A 56 5.57 -0.12 -0.91
CA LYS A 56 6.44 0.43 -1.92
C LYS A 56 5.71 0.51 -3.26
N TYR A 57 5.81 1.66 -3.92
CA TYR A 57 5.34 1.80 -5.29
C TYR A 57 6.37 1.23 -6.25
N LYS A 58 5.93 0.74 -7.41
CA LYS A 58 6.85 0.38 -8.49
C LYS A 58 7.66 1.59 -8.93
N LYS A 59 8.85 1.32 -9.46
CA LYS A 59 9.78 2.36 -9.90
C LYS A 59 9.15 3.39 -10.85
N ARG A 60 8.30 2.94 -11.77
CA ARG A 60 7.59 3.80 -12.71
C ARG A 60 6.80 4.89 -11.98
N VAL A 61 6.06 4.50 -10.95
CA VAL A 61 5.24 5.40 -10.16
C VAL A 61 6.12 6.31 -9.30
N ARG A 62 7.15 5.74 -8.65
CA ARG A 62 8.08 6.55 -7.84
C ARG A 62 8.72 7.67 -8.65
N LYS A 63 9.13 7.37 -9.88
CA LYS A 63 9.73 8.37 -10.76
C LYS A 63 8.72 9.43 -11.19
N ALA A 64 7.52 9.00 -11.60
CA ALA A 64 6.48 9.91 -12.07
C ALA A 64 6.05 10.92 -11.00
N PHE A 65 6.02 10.50 -9.73
CA PHE A 65 5.54 11.32 -8.62
C PHE A 65 6.63 11.76 -7.65
N ASN A 66 7.89 11.52 -8.02
CA ASN A 66 9.06 11.97 -7.25
C ASN A 66 9.09 11.46 -5.81
N ILE A 67 8.68 10.21 -5.62
CA ILE A 67 8.58 9.58 -4.29
C ILE A 67 9.94 9.05 -3.85
N LYS A 68 10.37 9.42 -2.64
CA LYS A 68 11.58 8.91 -2.01
C LYS A 68 11.28 7.68 -1.16
N ASP A 69 10.45 7.82 -0.14
CA ASP A 69 10.08 6.76 0.78
C ASP A 69 8.58 6.75 1.00
N SER A 70 8.06 5.58 1.37
CA SER A 70 6.65 5.41 1.71
C SER A 70 6.52 4.66 3.03
N HIS A 71 5.57 5.07 3.84
CA HIS A 71 5.28 4.46 5.14
C HIS A 71 3.81 4.11 5.22
N LEU A 72 3.52 2.97 5.82
CA LEU A 72 2.16 2.43 5.92
C LEU A 72 1.85 2.08 7.37
N SER A 73 0.69 2.49 7.82
CA SER A 73 0.10 2.04 9.07
C SER A 73 -1.29 1.49 8.80
N ILE A 74 -1.62 0.33 9.37
CA ILE A 74 -2.94 -0.29 9.24
C ILE A 74 -3.48 -0.53 10.64
N THR A 75 -4.70 -0.09 10.90
CA THR A 75 -5.38 -0.28 12.16
C THR A 75 -6.72 -0.98 11.92
N HIS A 76 -7.01 -2.01 12.72
CA HIS A 76 -8.29 -2.70 12.72
C HIS A 76 -8.99 -2.39 14.03
N ASP A 77 -10.23 -1.91 13.98
CA ASP A 77 -10.99 -1.57 15.17
C ASP A 77 -12.49 -1.68 14.89
N ALA A 78 -13.20 -2.41 15.75
CA ALA A 78 -14.67 -2.55 15.70
C ALA A 78 -15.22 -2.86 14.30
N GLY A 79 -14.53 -3.72 13.55
CA GLY A 79 -14.94 -4.11 12.20
C GLY A 79 -14.51 -3.13 11.11
N PHE A 80 -13.82 -2.04 11.47
CA PHE A 80 -13.30 -1.07 10.51
C PHE A 80 -11.81 -1.30 10.27
N VAL A 81 -11.35 -0.95 9.07
CA VAL A 81 -9.95 -0.94 8.71
C VAL A 81 -9.57 0.47 8.30
N ILE A 82 -8.52 0.99 8.91
CA ILE A 82 -7.99 2.31 8.56
C ILE A 82 -6.54 2.11 8.12
N ALA A 83 -6.24 2.54 6.90
CA ALA A 83 -4.87 2.54 6.39
C ALA A 83 -4.41 3.98 6.15
N VAL A 84 -3.21 4.30 6.61
CA VAL A 84 -2.59 5.59 6.39
C VAL A 84 -1.28 5.39 5.65
N VAL A 85 -1.12 6.11 4.54
CA VAL A 85 0.09 6.09 3.74
C VAL A 85 0.69 7.49 3.73
N VAL A 86 1.96 7.57 4.07
CA VAL A 86 2.71 8.84 4.06
C VAL A 86 3.91 8.66 3.14
N ASN A 87 4.01 9.54 2.16
CA ASN A 87 5.13 9.55 1.22
C ASN A 87 6.02 10.75 1.49
N SER A 88 7.34 10.52 1.54
CA SER A 88 8.29 11.61 1.45
C SER A 88 8.72 11.77 -0.01
N LEU A 89 8.91 13.00 -0.45
CA LEU A 89 9.28 13.30 -1.82
C LEU A 89 10.76 13.64 -1.91
N LYS A 90 11.35 13.39 -3.06
CA LYS A 90 12.72 13.82 -3.35
C LYS A 90 12.73 15.34 -3.48
N LYS A 91 13.77 15.94 -2.98
CA LYS A 91 13.98 17.39 -3.10
C LYS A 91 14.61 17.75 -4.43
#